data_61406b6a9567a825d68401b3521d0f36
#
_entry.id   61406b6a9567a825d68401b3521d0f36
#
_cell.length_a   1.000
_cell.length_b   1.000
_cell.length_c   1.000
_cell.angle_alpha   90.00
_cell.angle_beta   90.00
_cell.angle_gamma   90.00
#
_symmetry.space_group_name_H-M   'P 1'
#
loop_
_entity.id
_entity.type
_entity.pdbx_description
1 polymer ?
#
loop_
_entity_poly.entity_id
_entity_poly.type
_entity_poly.pdbx_seq_one_letter_code
_entity_poly.pdbx_strand_id
1 'polypeptide(L)'
;MPARPMDPRTRRSRSALETALRELIAERDLSQISVSDITKHAGVNRSTFYEHYTDVHDLAAAACTTVFDELVAASPAAVPPATPDGGPPDNPLPDLFAHVAEHAPLYRALLGGDGSARVINHLLQRMTMTAHFRRSPGQDTGPYETEGAEDRADAAGTPHDPAAAFVAGAVLGSVVDWLRHDCPGTPEEMGAALWPLLIGIAAAAGWQTERPGSPAAG
;
A
#
# COMPACT_ATOMS: atom_id res chain seq x y z
N MET A 1 11.25 22.31 13.35
CA MET A 1 10.70 22.03 14.70
C MET A 1 10.38 20.55 14.72
N PRO A 2 10.78 19.74 15.70
CA PRO A 2 10.42 18.35 15.76
C PRO A 2 8.90 18.21 15.93
N ALA A 3 8.26 17.38 15.12
CA ALA A 3 6.84 17.07 15.20
C ALA A 3 6.53 16.56 16.62
N ARG A 4 5.51 17.10 17.24
CA ARG A 4 5.07 16.71 18.59
C ARG A 4 4.53 15.28 18.51
N PRO A 5 5.03 14.31 19.29
CA PRO A 5 4.51 12.96 19.24
C PRO A 5 3.01 12.96 19.50
N MET A 6 2.27 12.24 18.65
CA MET A 6 0.80 12.14 18.73
C MET A 6 0.41 11.59 20.10
N ASP A 7 -0.54 12.25 20.77
CA ASP A 7 -1.03 11.84 22.09
C ASP A 7 -1.48 10.36 22.05
N PRO A 8 -1.06 9.50 22.99
CA PRO A 8 -1.47 8.09 23.05
C PRO A 8 -3.00 7.89 23.04
N ARG A 9 -3.77 8.85 23.54
CA ARG A 9 -5.24 8.83 23.50
C ARG A 9 -5.76 9.01 22.08
N THR A 10 -5.18 9.96 21.34
CA THR A 10 -5.48 10.23 19.92
C THR A 10 -5.22 8.99 19.07
N ARG A 11 -4.09 8.33 19.26
CA ARG A 11 -3.75 7.08 18.55
C ARG A 11 -4.76 5.96 18.85
N ARG A 12 -5.14 5.78 20.11
CA ARG A 12 -6.13 4.77 20.48
C ARG A 12 -7.49 5.01 19.86
N SER A 13 -7.99 6.25 19.87
CA SER A 13 -9.29 6.57 19.27
C SER A 13 -9.29 6.40 17.75
N ARG A 14 -8.21 6.77 17.05
CA ARG A 14 -8.05 6.52 15.62
C ARG A 14 -8.09 5.01 15.32
N SER A 15 -7.24 4.23 15.99
CA SER A 15 -7.19 2.77 15.82
C SER A 15 -8.54 2.11 16.11
N ALA A 16 -9.25 2.54 17.16
CA ALA A 16 -10.59 2.01 17.49
C ALA A 16 -11.60 2.32 16.38
N LEU A 17 -11.58 3.53 15.82
CA LEU A 17 -12.48 3.93 14.72
C LEU A 17 -12.18 3.15 13.43
N GLU A 18 -10.90 2.99 13.08
CA GLU A 18 -10.47 2.23 11.91
C GLU A 18 -10.83 0.74 12.02
N THR A 19 -10.63 0.14 13.20
CA THR A 19 -11.03 -1.24 13.48
C THR A 19 -12.56 -1.42 13.38
N ALA A 20 -13.31 -0.51 14.03
CA ALA A 20 -14.77 -0.54 13.96
C ALA A 20 -15.31 -0.44 12.53
N LEU A 21 -14.71 0.42 11.69
CA LEU A 21 -15.07 0.51 10.28
C LEU A 21 -14.80 -0.80 9.54
N ARG A 22 -13.62 -1.41 9.73
CA ARG A 22 -13.26 -2.68 9.06
C ARG A 22 -14.23 -3.81 9.40
N GLU A 23 -14.63 -3.90 10.67
CA GLU A 23 -15.61 -4.89 11.12
C GLU A 23 -16.99 -4.64 10.52
N LEU A 24 -17.46 -3.39 10.49
CA LEU A 24 -18.76 -3.03 9.92
C LEU A 24 -18.81 -3.22 8.39
N ILE A 25 -17.72 -2.93 7.67
CA ILE A 25 -17.66 -3.05 6.21
C ILE A 25 -17.60 -4.52 5.75
N ALA A 26 -17.22 -5.44 6.63
CA ALA A 26 -17.31 -6.88 6.37
C ALA A 26 -18.76 -7.39 6.39
N GLU A 27 -19.67 -6.66 7.06
CA GLU A 27 -21.07 -7.06 7.23
C GLU A 27 -22.02 -6.34 6.26
N ARG A 28 -21.68 -5.14 5.80
CA ARG A 28 -22.54 -4.27 4.97
C ARG A 28 -21.78 -3.24 4.17
N ASP A 29 -22.38 -2.74 3.10
CA ASP A 29 -21.77 -1.73 2.23
C ASP A 29 -21.41 -0.44 2.96
N LEU A 30 -20.31 0.20 2.57
CA LEU A 30 -19.83 1.47 3.14
C LEU A 30 -20.91 2.56 3.11
N SER A 31 -21.73 2.61 2.04
CA SER A 31 -22.84 3.57 1.90
C SER A 31 -23.94 3.42 2.95
N GLN A 32 -24.02 2.27 3.62
CA GLN A 32 -24.99 1.97 4.68
C GLN A 32 -24.44 2.21 6.08
N ILE A 33 -23.16 2.56 6.19
CA ILE A 33 -22.48 2.77 7.47
C ILE A 33 -22.52 4.26 7.83
N SER A 34 -23.07 4.57 9.00
CA SER A 34 -23.10 5.93 9.50
C SER A 34 -22.01 6.20 10.54
N VAL A 35 -21.68 7.48 10.75
CA VAL A 35 -20.79 7.90 11.85
C VAL A 35 -21.30 7.40 13.21
N SER A 36 -22.62 7.31 13.40
CA SER A 36 -23.22 6.81 14.63
C SER A 36 -22.94 5.31 14.85
N ASP A 37 -23.00 4.52 13.78
CA ASP A 37 -22.68 3.08 13.85
C ASP A 37 -21.22 2.86 14.22
N ILE A 38 -20.32 3.58 13.56
CA ILE A 38 -18.87 3.50 13.80
C ILE A 38 -18.53 3.91 15.24
N THR A 39 -19.03 5.07 15.70
CA THR A 39 -18.71 5.57 17.03
C THR A 39 -19.27 4.69 18.15
N LYS A 40 -20.47 4.12 17.93
CA LYS A 40 -21.07 3.15 18.85
C LYS A 40 -20.25 1.86 18.91
N HIS A 41 -19.80 1.37 17.76
CA HIS A 41 -19.00 0.14 17.66
C HIS A 41 -17.60 0.34 18.27
N ALA A 42 -16.96 1.48 18.00
CA ALA A 42 -15.65 1.85 18.54
C ALA A 42 -15.67 2.24 20.03
N GLY A 43 -16.84 2.46 20.62
CA GLY A 43 -16.96 2.94 22.02
C GLY A 43 -16.43 4.35 22.23
N VAL A 44 -16.49 5.22 21.21
CA VAL A 44 -16.03 6.62 21.28
C VAL A 44 -17.18 7.60 21.06
N ASN A 45 -16.97 8.84 21.47
CA ASN A 45 -17.97 9.90 21.26
C ASN A 45 -17.94 10.41 19.81
N ARG A 46 -19.08 10.94 19.33
CA ARG A 46 -19.20 11.54 18.01
C ARG A 46 -18.25 12.76 17.82
N SER A 47 -17.99 13.54 18.87
CA SER A 47 -17.01 14.62 18.83
C SER A 47 -15.61 14.09 18.54
N THR A 48 -15.22 12.98 19.16
CA THR A 48 -13.92 12.32 18.92
C THR A 48 -13.77 11.86 17.48
N PHE A 49 -14.85 11.40 16.83
CA PHE A 49 -14.82 11.10 15.40
C PHE A 49 -14.42 12.33 14.58
N TYR A 50 -15.12 13.45 14.79
CA TYR A 50 -14.88 14.68 14.03
C TYR A 50 -13.58 15.43 14.39
N GLU A 51 -12.91 15.05 15.48
CA GLU A 51 -11.54 15.47 15.76
C GLU A 51 -10.52 14.82 14.82
N HIS A 52 -10.85 13.66 14.22
CA HIS A 52 -9.94 12.88 13.39
C HIS A 52 -10.33 12.83 11.92
N TYR A 53 -11.64 12.77 11.63
CA TYR A 53 -12.17 12.50 10.30
C TYR A 53 -13.35 13.41 9.97
N THR A 54 -13.46 13.82 8.71
CA THR A 54 -14.56 14.67 8.24
C THR A 54 -15.85 13.88 8.02
N ASP A 55 -15.74 12.66 7.53
CA ASP A 55 -16.84 11.75 7.23
C ASP A 55 -16.39 10.28 7.19
N VAL A 56 -17.32 9.38 6.86
CA VAL A 56 -17.05 7.95 6.80
C VAL A 56 -16.07 7.59 5.67
N HIS A 57 -16.09 8.31 4.55
CA HIS A 57 -15.18 8.07 3.44
C HIS A 57 -13.74 8.50 3.77
N ASP A 58 -13.58 9.59 4.53
CA ASP A 58 -12.27 10.03 5.02
C ASP A 58 -11.66 9.02 5.99
N LEU A 59 -12.46 8.48 6.91
CA LEU A 59 -12.03 7.36 7.77
C LEU A 59 -11.67 6.11 6.96
N ALA A 60 -12.49 5.77 5.96
CA ALA A 60 -12.22 4.61 5.11
C ALA A 60 -10.93 4.78 4.30
N ALA A 61 -10.67 5.98 3.80
CA ALA A 61 -9.42 6.32 3.13
C ALA A 61 -8.21 6.14 4.05
N ALA A 62 -8.31 6.63 5.30
CA ALA A 62 -7.26 6.48 6.30
C ALA A 62 -7.04 5.00 6.67
N ALA A 63 -8.12 4.24 6.89
CA ALA A 63 -8.04 2.81 7.20
C ALA A 63 -7.37 2.01 6.06
N CYS A 64 -7.71 2.32 4.80
CA CYS A 64 -7.06 1.70 3.64
C CYS A 64 -5.56 2.02 3.57
N THR A 65 -5.20 3.26 3.85
CA THR A 65 -3.80 3.69 3.92
C THR A 65 -3.04 2.92 4.99
N THR A 66 -3.59 2.81 6.21
CA THR A 66 -3.00 2.07 7.32
C THR A 66 -2.78 0.60 6.96
N VAL A 67 -3.81 -0.06 6.41
CA VAL A 67 -3.75 -1.46 6.00
C VAL A 67 -2.70 -1.69 4.90
N PHE A 68 -2.59 -0.79 3.94
CA PHE A 68 -1.59 -0.87 2.88
C PHE A 68 -0.17 -0.62 3.42
N ASP A 69 0.01 0.34 4.32
CA ASP A 69 1.30 0.62 4.93
C ASP A 69 1.79 -0.54 5.81
N GLU A 70 0.89 -1.24 6.50
CA GLU A 70 1.19 -2.49 7.22
C GLU A 70 1.73 -3.57 6.27
N LEU A 71 1.11 -3.73 5.08
CA LEU A 71 1.60 -4.64 4.05
C LEU A 71 3.01 -4.26 3.58
N VAL A 72 3.25 -2.98 3.28
CA VAL A 72 4.56 -2.48 2.83
C VAL A 72 5.61 -2.70 3.91
N ALA A 73 5.28 -2.46 5.18
CA ALA A 73 6.19 -2.65 6.31
C ALA A 73 6.51 -4.13 6.58
N ALA A 74 5.54 -5.02 6.37
CA ALA A 74 5.72 -6.47 6.52
C ALA A 74 6.50 -7.10 5.35
N SER A 75 6.48 -6.46 4.17
CA SER A 75 7.22 -6.94 2.99
C SER A 75 8.72 -6.75 3.20
N PRO A 76 9.57 -7.78 2.97
CA PRO A 76 11.01 -7.63 3.07
C PRO A 76 11.49 -6.44 2.23
N ALA A 77 12.24 -5.54 2.83
CA ALA A 77 12.66 -4.25 2.25
C ALA A 77 13.57 -4.36 1.01
N ALA A 78 13.89 -5.56 0.57
CA ALA A 78 14.67 -5.79 -0.61
C ALA A 78 13.94 -6.71 -1.58
N VAL A 79 13.90 -6.34 -2.87
CA VAL A 79 14.12 -7.39 -3.87
C VAL A 79 15.44 -8.02 -3.43
N PRO A 80 15.49 -9.29 -3.01
CA PRO A 80 16.76 -9.90 -2.70
C PRO A 80 17.65 -9.65 -3.91
N PRO A 81 18.93 -9.24 -3.71
CA PRO A 81 19.88 -9.35 -4.79
C PRO A 81 19.71 -10.77 -5.34
N ALA A 82 19.74 -10.91 -6.67
CA ALA A 82 19.62 -12.21 -7.31
C ALA A 82 20.21 -13.26 -6.39
N THR A 83 19.44 -14.28 -6.03
CA THR A 83 19.88 -15.28 -5.06
C THR A 83 21.32 -15.65 -5.36
N PRO A 84 22.19 -15.88 -4.37
CA PRO A 84 23.61 -16.22 -4.62
C PRO A 84 23.76 -17.32 -5.68
N ASP A 85 22.73 -18.13 -5.87
CA ASP A 85 22.64 -19.21 -6.86
C ASP A 85 22.06 -18.76 -8.23
N GLY A 86 21.83 -17.45 -8.47
CA GLY A 86 21.32 -16.93 -9.74
C GLY A 86 19.86 -17.27 -10.03
N GLY A 87 19.09 -17.67 -9.03
CA GLY A 87 17.64 -17.91 -9.16
C GLY A 87 16.86 -16.63 -9.46
N PRO A 88 15.62 -16.75 -9.98
CA PRO A 88 14.75 -15.61 -10.17
C PRO A 88 14.45 -14.96 -8.81
N PRO A 89 14.27 -13.61 -8.75
CA PRO A 89 13.90 -12.93 -7.53
C PRO A 89 12.54 -13.42 -7.01
N ASP A 90 12.40 -13.47 -5.68
CA ASP A 90 11.15 -13.86 -5.03
C ASP A 90 9.99 -13.00 -5.53
N ASN A 91 8.87 -13.67 -5.81
CA ASN A 91 7.65 -13.03 -6.26
C ASN A 91 6.83 -12.50 -5.08
N PRO A 92 6.72 -11.18 -4.86
CA PRO A 92 5.95 -10.62 -3.75
C PRO A 92 4.46 -10.48 -4.05
N LEU A 93 4.01 -10.78 -5.27
CA LEU A 93 2.61 -10.56 -5.66
C LEU A 93 1.62 -11.50 -4.96
N PRO A 94 1.92 -12.78 -4.69
CA PRO A 94 1.01 -13.62 -3.91
C PRO A 94 0.65 -13.00 -2.55
N ASP A 95 1.62 -12.46 -1.82
CA ASP A 95 1.37 -11.81 -0.52
C ASP A 95 0.52 -10.54 -0.69
N LEU A 96 0.78 -9.74 -1.73
CA LEU A 96 -0.04 -8.59 -2.05
C LEU A 96 -1.49 -8.99 -2.34
N PHE A 97 -1.72 -9.99 -3.20
CA PHE A 97 -3.07 -10.42 -3.54
C PHE A 97 -3.79 -11.11 -2.39
N ALA A 98 -3.08 -11.85 -1.54
CA ALA A 98 -3.62 -12.42 -0.30
C ALA A 98 -4.09 -11.32 0.65
N HIS A 99 -3.27 -10.29 0.84
CA HIS A 99 -3.63 -9.12 1.63
C HIS A 99 -4.85 -8.37 1.06
N VAL A 100 -4.90 -8.17 -0.26
CA VAL A 100 -6.06 -7.55 -0.92
C VAL A 100 -7.31 -8.40 -0.74
N ALA A 101 -7.21 -9.73 -0.82
CA ALA A 101 -8.34 -10.64 -0.58
C ALA A 101 -8.86 -10.55 0.86
N GLU A 102 -7.96 -10.51 1.83
CA GLU A 102 -8.31 -10.37 3.26
C GLU A 102 -9.10 -9.07 3.53
N HIS A 103 -8.76 -8.00 2.83
CA HIS A 103 -9.38 -6.68 2.99
C HIS A 103 -10.28 -6.28 1.80
N ALA A 104 -10.75 -7.24 1.01
CA ALA A 104 -11.49 -6.99 -0.22
C ALA A 104 -12.71 -6.07 -0.06
N PRO A 105 -13.54 -6.16 1.00
CA PRO A 105 -14.65 -5.24 1.19
C PRO A 105 -14.22 -3.77 1.27
N LEU A 106 -13.12 -3.48 1.99
CA LEU A 106 -12.58 -2.14 2.12
C LEU A 106 -12.02 -1.62 0.78
N TYR A 107 -11.22 -2.44 0.10
CA TYR A 107 -10.66 -2.08 -1.19
C TYR A 107 -11.73 -1.88 -2.27
N ARG A 108 -12.77 -2.73 -2.32
CA ARG A 108 -13.90 -2.55 -3.25
C ARG A 108 -14.64 -1.24 -3.01
N ALA A 109 -14.89 -0.88 -1.76
CA ALA A 109 -15.57 0.36 -1.41
C ALA A 109 -14.79 1.61 -1.83
N LEU A 110 -13.46 1.54 -1.87
CA LEU A 110 -12.59 2.68 -2.13
C LEU A 110 -12.00 2.74 -3.54
N LEU A 111 -11.82 1.58 -4.19
CA LEU A 111 -11.26 1.46 -5.54
C LEU A 111 -12.32 1.10 -6.59
N GLY A 112 -13.57 0.90 -6.18
CA GLY A 112 -14.71 0.65 -7.07
C GLY A 112 -15.10 1.83 -7.94
N GLY A 113 -16.28 1.75 -8.59
CA GLY A 113 -16.74 2.76 -9.55
C GLY A 113 -16.87 4.19 -8.98
N ASP A 114 -17.24 4.29 -7.70
CA ASP A 114 -17.34 5.56 -6.96
C ASP A 114 -16.11 5.80 -6.06
N GLY A 115 -14.98 5.19 -6.41
CA GLY A 115 -13.77 5.17 -5.60
C GLY A 115 -13.17 6.54 -5.31
N SER A 116 -12.50 6.64 -4.17
CA SER A 116 -11.84 7.87 -3.73
C SER A 116 -10.56 8.12 -4.53
N ALA A 117 -10.55 9.18 -5.35
CA ALA A 117 -9.35 9.63 -6.06
C ALA A 117 -8.17 9.87 -5.11
N ARG A 118 -8.44 10.31 -3.88
CA ARG A 118 -7.42 10.51 -2.84
C ARG A 118 -6.74 9.19 -2.47
N VAL A 119 -7.51 8.12 -2.28
CA VAL A 119 -6.97 6.79 -1.97
C VAL A 119 -6.17 6.25 -3.14
N ILE A 120 -6.70 6.33 -4.35
CA ILE A 120 -6.00 5.88 -5.57
C ILE A 120 -4.65 6.59 -5.71
N ASN A 121 -4.64 7.92 -5.57
CA ASN A 121 -3.40 8.70 -5.66
C ASN A 121 -2.41 8.34 -4.55
N HIS A 122 -2.88 8.14 -3.32
CA HIS A 122 -2.04 7.73 -2.20
C HIS A 122 -1.41 6.35 -2.45
N LEU A 123 -2.20 5.36 -2.84
CA LEU A 123 -1.70 4.02 -3.16
C LEU A 123 -0.69 4.05 -4.32
N LEU A 124 -0.99 4.77 -5.40
CA LEU A 124 -0.06 4.94 -6.51
C LEU A 124 1.26 5.57 -6.06
N GLN A 125 1.19 6.63 -5.26
CA GLN A 125 2.39 7.28 -4.72
C GLN A 125 3.22 6.32 -3.87
N ARG A 126 2.60 5.60 -2.94
CA ARG A 126 3.28 4.62 -2.07
C ARG A 126 3.91 3.48 -2.88
N MET A 127 3.19 2.92 -3.84
CA MET A 127 3.69 1.86 -4.72
C MET A 127 4.84 2.35 -5.62
N THR A 128 4.74 3.57 -6.17
CA THR A 128 5.80 4.20 -6.96
C THR A 128 7.06 4.40 -6.13
N MET A 129 6.93 4.91 -4.91
CA MET A 129 8.05 5.07 -3.97
C MET A 129 8.70 3.72 -3.67
N THR A 130 7.91 2.70 -3.35
CA THR A 130 8.41 1.34 -3.08
C THR A 130 9.17 0.77 -4.28
N ALA A 131 8.63 0.91 -5.50
CA ALA A 131 9.28 0.46 -6.73
C ALA A 131 10.58 1.24 -7.00
N HIS A 132 10.58 2.55 -6.79
CA HIS A 132 11.75 3.41 -6.97
C HIS A 132 12.90 3.02 -6.02
N PHE A 133 12.62 2.87 -4.72
CA PHE A 133 13.65 2.51 -3.73
C PHE A 133 14.18 1.09 -3.92
N ARG A 134 13.35 0.14 -4.35
CA ARG A 134 13.80 -1.21 -4.69
C ARG A 134 14.81 -1.23 -5.85
N ARG A 135 14.77 -0.22 -6.74
CA ARG A 135 15.71 -0.09 -7.86
C ARG A 135 17.06 0.48 -7.44
N SER A 136 17.11 1.32 -6.43
CA SER A 136 18.32 2.07 -6.02
C SER A 136 18.78 1.68 -4.60
N PRO A 137 19.26 0.44 -4.38
CA PRO A 137 19.69 0.00 -3.06
C PRO A 137 21.07 0.56 -2.70
N GLY A 138 21.25 1.86 -2.68
CA GLY A 138 22.56 2.49 -2.42
C GLY A 138 22.52 4.01 -2.27
N GLN A 139 21.40 4.64 -2.59
CA GLN A 139 21.19 6.06 -2.31
C GLN A 139 20.35 6.20 -1.04
N ASP A 140 21.06 6.39 0.06
CA ASP A 140 20.65 6.93 1.37
C ASP A 140 19.17 6.67 1.75
N THR A 141 18.83 5.41 1.98
CA THR A 141 17.60 5.04 2.63
C THR A 141 17.86 4.97 4.12
N GLY A 142 17.75 6.11 4.80
CA GLY A 142 17.55 6.08 6.24
C GLY A 142 16.37 5.17 6.58
N PRO A 143 16.41 4.47 7.72
CA PRO A 143 15.33 3.57 8.11
C PRO A 143 14.00 4.33 8.09
N TYR A 144 12.98 3.71 7.49
CA TYR A 144 11.61 4.18 7.61
C TYR A 144 11.22 4.15 9.08
N GLU A 145 11.49 5.23 9.80
CA GLU A 145 10.83 5.51 11.05
C GLU A 145 9.42 5.94 10.66
N THR A 146 8.47 5.04 10.91
CA THR A 146 7.04 5.17 10.63
C THR A 146 6.35 6.33 11.36
N GLU A 147 7.04 7.01 12.26
CA GLU A 147 6.53 8.19 12.95
C GLU A 147 6.96 9.47 12.21
N GLY A 148 6.04 10.07 11.47
CA GLY A 148 6.23 11.35 10.75
C GLY A 148 6.49 11.23 9.26
N ALA A 149 6.27 10.06 8.64
CA ALA A 149 6.42 9.87 7.19
C ALA A 149 5.33 10.62 6.40
N GLU A 150 4.15 10.82 6.99
CA GLU A 150 3.04 11.54 6.33
C GLU A 150 3.42 13.00 6.00
N ASP A 151 4.07 13.72 6.93
CA ASP A 151 4.49 15.12 6.71
C ASP A 151 5.73 15.27 5.80
N ARG A 152 6.57 14.23 5.71
CA ARG A 152 7.78 14.26 4.85
C ARG A 152 7.53 13.80 3.43
N ALA A 153 6.59 12.88 3.20
CA ALA A 153 6.20 12.45 1.85
C ALA A 153 5.60 13.61 1.06
N ASP A 154 4.81 14.46 1.71
CA ASP A 154 4.25 15.68 1.09
C ASP A 154 5.32 16.76 0.83
N ALA A 155 6.39 16.81 1.65
CA ALA A 155 7.42 17.83 1.54
C ALA A 155 8.56 17.48 0.56
N ALA A 156 8.85 16.20 0.35
CA ALA A 156 9.97 15.75 -0.50
C ALA A 156 9.55 15.43 -1.95
N GLY A 157 8.24 15.35 -2.23
CA GLY A 157 7.70 14.99 -3.55
C GLY A 157 8.06 13.55 -3.97
N THR A 158 7.16 12.89 -4.66
CA THR A 158 7.47 11.59 -5.27
C THR A 158 8.54 11.78 -6.36
N PRO A 159 9.64 11.01 -6.35
CA PRO A 159 10.65 11.11 -7.40
C PRO A 159 10.02 10.92 -8.77
N HIS A 160 10.45 11.70 -9.77
CA HIS A 160 10.00 11.48 -11.14
C HIS A 160 10.67 10.23 -11.70
N ASP A 161 9.99 9.10 -11.56
CA ASP A 161 10.41 7.79 -12.06
C ASP A 161 9.28 7.14 -12.88
N PRO A 162 9.26 7.38 -14.21
CA PRO A 162 8.21 6.88 -15.08
C PRO A 162 8.08 5.35 -15.06
N ALA A 163 9.19 4.63 -14.90
CA ALA A 163 9.17 3.17 -14.87
C ALA A 163 8.57 2.64 -13.56
N ALA A 164 8.94 3.24 -12.43
CA ALA A 164 8.32 2.92 -11.13
C ALA A 164 6.82 3.25 -11.13
N ALA A 165 6.44 4.40 -11.68
CA ALA A 165 5.03 4.81 -11.82
C ALA A 165 4.24 3.85 -12.73
N PHE A 166 4.86 3.37 -13.83
CA PHE A 166 4.24 2.40 -14.72
C PHE A 166 3.98 1.05 -14.01
N VAL A 167 4.97 0.54 -13.28
CA VAL A 167 4.83 -0.68 -12.48
C VAL A 167 3.74 -0.54 -11.42
N ALA A 168 3.74 0.57 -10.69
CA ALA A 168 2.71 0.87 -9.69
C ALA A 168 1.31 0.89 -10.30
N GLY A 169 1.14 1.56 -11.45
CA GLY A 169 -0.12 1.61 -12.19
C GLY A 169 -0.57 0.24 -12.70
N ALA A 170 0.35 -0.56 -13.23
CA ALA A 170 0.05 -1.91 -13.70
C ALA A 170 -0.43 -2.82 -12.56
N VAL A 171 0.26 -2.82 -11.42
CA VAL A 171 -0.13 -3.62 -10.26
C VAL A 171 -1.47 -3.15 -9.70
N LEU A 172 -1.66 -1.84 -9.49
CA LEU A 172 -2.93 -1.31 -8.98
C LEU A 172 -4.08 -1.59 -9.95
N GLY A 173 -3.88 -1.44 -11.25
CA GLY A 173 -4.86 -1.78 -12.28
C GLY A 173 -5.29 -3.25 -12.22
N SER A 174 -4.32 -4.17 -12.03
CA SER A 174 -4.61 -5.60 -11.88
C SER A 174 -5.38 -5.91 -10.59
N VAL A 175 -5.07 -5.23 -9.49
CA VAL A 175 -5.81 -5.34 -8.23
C VAL A 175 -7.25 -4.87 -8.40
N VAL A 176 -7.45 -3.72 -9.05
CA VAL A 176 -8.81 -3.17 -9.30
C VAL A 176 -9.63 -4.11 -10.19
N ASP A 177 -9.02 -4.64 -11.25
CA ASP A 177 -9.68 -5.59 -12.15
C ASP A 177 -10.07 -6.88 -11.42
N TRP A 178 -9.15 -7.44 -10.63
CA TRP A 178 -9.39 -8.64 -9.84
C TRP A 178 -10.51 -8.45 -8.82
N LEU A 179 -10.54 -7.33 -8.10
CA LEU A 179 -11.61 -6.98 -7.16
C LEU A 179 -12.97 -6.82 -7.84
N ARG A 180 -13.03 -6.25 -9.06
CA ARG A 180 -14.26 -6.07 -9.84
C ARG A 180 -14.87 -7.37 -10.30
N HIS A 181 -14.05 -8.42 -10.46
CA HIS A 181 -14.48 -9.75 -10.87
C HIS A 181 -14.63 -10.72 -9.68
N ASP A 182 -14.82 -10.19 -8.47
CA ASP A 182 -14.99 -10.99 -7.24
C ASP A 182 -13.81 -11.91 -6.91
N CYS A 183 -12.59 -11.43 -7.17
CA CYS A 183 -11.32 -12.10 -6.85
C CYS A 183 -11.24 -13.53 -7.43
N PRO A 184 -11.36 -13.72 -8.76
CA PRO A 184 -11.34 -15.05 -9.37
C PRO A 184 -9.96 -15.71 -9.22
N GLY A 185 -9.95 -17.00 -8.92
CA GLY A 185 -8.73 -17.78 -8.71
C GLY A 185 -8.08 -17.50 -7.34
N THR A 186 -6.80 -17.84 -7.23
CA THR A 186 -6.03 -17.67 -5.98
C THR A 186 -5.02 -16.53 -6.09
N PRO A 187 -4.56 -15.97 -4.95
CA PRO A 187 -3.46 -15.01 -4.91
C PRO A 187 -2.19 -15.50 -5.62
N GLU A 188 -1.88 -16.81 -5.49
CA GLU A 188 -0.72 -17.44 -6.11
C GLU A 188 -0.86 -17.46 -7.63
N GLU A 189 -2.05 -17.77 -8.15
CA GLU A 189 -2.34 -17.76 -9.60
C GLU A 189 -2.21 -16.34 -10.17
N MET A 190 -2.73 -15.34 -9.47
CA MET A 190 -2.56 -13.92 -9.84
C MET A 190 -1.08 -13.51 -9.84
N GLY A 191 -0.36 -13.87 -8.79
CA GLY A 191 1.07 -13.62 -8.69
C GLY A 191 1.85 -14.28 -9.82
N ALA A 192 1.57 -15.53 -10.12
CA ALA A 192 2.23 -16.28 -11.19
C ALA A 192 1.96 -15.71 -12.59
N ALA A 193 0.74 -15.21 -12.83
CA ALA A 193 0.36 -14.60 -14.10
C ALA A 193 1.03 -13.23 -14.34
N LEU A 194 1.15 -12.40 -13.30
CA LEU A 194 1.63 -11.03 -13.43
C LEU A 194 3.15 -10.90 -13.26
N TRP A 195 3.79 -11.78 -12.50
CA TRP A 195 5.21 -11.67 -12.20
C TRP A 195 6.12 -11.68 -13.44
N PRO A 196 5.93 -12.55 -14.45
CA PRO A 196 6.72 -12.50 -15.67
C PRO A 196 6.59 -11.18 -16.43
N LEU A 197 5.42 -10.55 -16.41
CA LEU A 197 5.19 -9.26 -17.05
C LEU A 197 5.98 -8.16 -16.35
N LEU A 198 5.98 -8.12 -15.01
CA LEU A 198 6.75 -7.16 -14.24
C LEU A 198 8.25 -7.32 -14.41
N ILE A 199 8.75 -8.56 -14.43
CA ILE A 199 10.17 -8.85 -14.72
C ILE A 199 10.53 -8.39 -16.13
N GLY A 200 9.68 -8.64 -17.13
CA GLY A 200 9.90 -8.19 -18.51
C GLY A 200 9.98 -6.65 -18.61
N ILE A 201 9.11 -5.94 -17.92
CA ILE A 201 9.12 -4.47 -17.84
C ILE A 201 10.39 -3.98 -17.13
N ALA A 202 10.76 -4.58 -16.01
CA ALA A 202 11.97 -4.24 -15.27
C ALA A 202 13.22 -4.41 -16.14
N ALA A 203 13.33 -5.50 -16.87
CA ALA A 203 14.42 -5.75 -17.80
C ALA A 203 14.46 -4.71 -18.95
N ALA A 204 13.31 -4.40 -19.55
CA ALA A 204 13.21 -3.41 -20.61
C ALA A 204 13.54 -1.98 -20.15
N ALA A 205 13.23 -1.66 -18.88
CA ALA A 205 13.57 -0.39 -18.25
C ALA A 205 15.05 -0.28 -17.80
N GLY A 206 15.87 -1.32 -18.04
CA GLY A 206 17.26 -1.35 -17.60
C GLY A 206 17.40 -1.56 -16.08
N TRP A 207 16.39 -2.09 -15.41
CA TRP A 207 16.44 -2.47 -13.99
C TRP A 207 17.24 -3.75 -13.85
N GLN A 208 18.47 -3.72 -14.32
CA GLN A 208 19.37 -4.85 -14.12
C GLN A 208 19.94 -4.76 -12.72
N THR A 209 19.78 -5.82 -11.96
CA THR A 209 20.66 -6.09 -10.84
C THR A 209 22.08 -6.09 -11.38
N GLU A 210 22.87 -5.05 -11.06
CA GLU A 210 24.30 -5.05 -11.39
C GLU A 210 24.89 -6.36 -10.85
N ARG A 211 25.43 -7.18 -11.75
CA ARG A 211 26.26 -8.29 -11.34
C ARG A 211 27.47 -7.71 -10.61
N PRO A 212 27.68 -8.00 -9.31
CA PRO A 212 28.94 -7.67 -8.69
C PRO A 212 30.03 -8.51 -9.36
N GLY A 213 30.92 -7.84 -10.09
CA GLY A 213 32.17 -8.41 -10.52
C GLY A 213 32.24 -8.87 -11.97
N SER A 214 32.29 -7.92 -12.91
CA SER A 214 33.12 -8.13 -14.09
C SER A 214 34.49 -7.52 -13.78
N PRO A 215 35.58 -8.29 -13.66
CA PRO A 215 36.91 -7.71 -13.51
C PRO A 215 37.21 -6.92 -14.78
N ALA A 216 37.59 -5.66 -14.61
CA ALA A 216 38.15 -4.84 -15.67
C ALA A 216 39.28 -5.64 -16.35
N ALA A 217 39.07 -5.96 -17.61
CA ALA A 217 40.13 -6.49 -18.45
C ALA A 217 41.17 -5.37 -18.62
N GLY A 218 42.36 -5.58 -18.01
CA GLY A 218 43.54 -4.76 -18.18
C GLY A 218 44.18 -4.91 -19.57
#